data_50340cce1df21b055039f833aae33a10
#
_entry.id   50340cce1df21b055039f833aae33a10
#
_cell.length_a   1.000
_cell.length_b   1.000
_cell.length_c   1.000
_cell.angle_alpha   90.00
_cell.angle_beta   90.00
_cell.angle_gamma   90.00
#
_symmetry.space_group_name_H-M   'P 1'
#
loop_
_entity.id
_entity.type
_entity.pdbx_description
1 polymer ?
#
loop_
_entity_poly.entity_id
_entity_poly.type
_entity_poly.pdbx_seq_one_letter_code
_entity_poly.pdbx_strand_id
1 'polypeptide(L)' 'MKQTRSIYYFNYSPESYNYIMSSRILRQSEKNILKDIVNGKTVKELALDYKCSKMTICRRRKKIFELTKDLM' A
#
# COMPACT_ATOMS: atom_id res chain seq x y z
N MET A 1 -19.43 -4.58 -15.17
CA MET A 1 -18.96 -4.59 -14.39
C MET A 1 -18.39 -3.98 -13.85
N LYS A 2 -18.28 -3.58 -13.37
CA LYS A 2 -17.67 -3.11 -12.71
C LYS A 2 -17.26 -3.19 -11.65
N GLN A 3 -16.91 -3.02 -11.82
CA GLN A 3 -16.63 -3.54 -10.56
C GLN A 3 -16.03 -2.47 -9.69
N THR A 4 -16.19 -2.60 -8.39
CA THR A 4 -15.62 -1.62 -7.48
C THR A 4 -14.12 -1.78 -7.41
N ARG A 5 -13.42 -0.67 -7.36
CA ARG A 5 -11.99 -0.75 -7.18
C ARG A 5 -11.52 0.39 -6.31
N SER A 6 -10.34 0.22 -5.76
CA SER A 6 -9.73 1.23 -4.93
C SER A 6 -9.42 2.47 -5.74
N ILE A 7 -9.60 3.65 -5.12
CA ILE A 7 -9.15 4.89 -5.72
C ILE A 7 -7.63 5.04 -5.62
N TYR A 8 -7.01 4.21 -4.81
CA TYR A 8 -5.55 4.21 -4.65
C TYR A 8 -4.99 3.00 -5.38
N TYR A 9 -4.50 3.25 -6.57
CA TYR A 9 -4.00 2.19 -7.43
C TYR A 9 -2.47 2.21 -7.42
N PHE A 10 -1.91 1.15 -6.88
CA PHE A 10 -0.46 1.05 -6.73
C PHE A 10 0.12 0.33 -7.93
N ASN A 11 0.78 1.07 -8.78
CA ASN A 11 1.32 0.52 -10.02
C ASN A 11 2.77 0.99 -10.18
N TYR A 12 3.68 0.27 -9.58
CA TYR A 12 5.09 0.59 -9.61
C TYR A 12 5.84 -0.23 -10.65
N SER A 13 6.82 0.40 -11.30
CA SER A 13 7.81 -0.36 -12.02
C SER A 13 8.71 -1.08 -11.01
N PRO A 14 9.40 -2.16 -11.42
CA PRO A 14 10.32 -2.83 -10.49
C PRO A 14 11.36 -1.89 -9.89
N GLU A 15 11.84 -0.95 -10.68
CA GLU A 15 12.85 0.00 -10.21
C GLU A 15 12.27 0.94 -9.16
N SER A 16 11.09 1.48 -9.41
CA SER A 16 10.43 2.36 -8.44
C SER A 16 10.12 1.63 -7.16
N TYR A 17 9.63 0.41 -7.26
CA TYR A 17 9.34 -0.41 -6.08
C TYR A 17 10.60 -0.64 -5.26
N ASN A 18 11.69 -1.03 -5.91
CA ASN A 18 12.96 -1.26 -5.21
C ASN A 18 13.47 0.01 -4.56
N TYR A 19 13.35 1.14 -5.25
CA TYR A 19 13.75 2.43 -4.70
C TYR A 19 12.99 2.74 -3.43
N ILE A 20 11.66 2.58 -3.47
CA ILE A 20 10.82 2.85 -2.31
C ILE A 20 11.21 1.94 -1.14
N MET A 21 11.42 0.67 -1.42
CA MET A 21 11.72 -0.30 -0.38
C MET A 21 13.09 -0.10 0.25
N SER A 22 14.03 0.49 -0.48
CA SER A 22 15.37 0.74 0.04
C SER A 22 15.54 2.17 0.56
N SER A 23 14.55 3.03 0.36
CA SER A 23 14.62 4.43 0.78
C SER A 23 13.96 4.63 2.13
N ARG A 24 14.00 5.87 2.63
CA ARG A 24 13.35 6.22 3.89
C ARG A 24 12.04 6.96 3.66
N ILE A 25 11.50 6.89 2.47
CA ILE A 25 10.21 7.51 2.17
C ILE A 25 9.11 6.91 3.03
N LEU A 26 9.15 5.60 3.22
CA LEU A 26 8.19 4.88 4.04
C LEU A 26 8.88 4.30 5.26
N ARG A 27 8.13 4.23 6.35
CA ARG A 27 8.58 3.52 7.54
C ARG A 27 8.50 2.02 7.29
N GLN A 28 9.16 1.24 8.13
CA GLN A 28 9.16 -0.21 7.95
C GLN A 28 7.75 -0.79 7.97
N SER A 29 6.90 -0.30 8.88
CA SER A 29 5.52 -0.79 8.93
C SER A 29 4.77 -0.47 7.65
N GLU A 30 5.02 0.70 7.08
CA GLU A 30 4.38 1.09 5.82
C GLU A 30 4.90 0.26 4.65
N LYS A 31 6.19 -0.04 4.65
CA LYS A 31 6.77 -0.92 3.63
C LYS A 31 6.15 -2.30 3.68
N ASN A 32 5.93 -2.83 4.87
CA ASN A 32 5.31 -4.14 5.03
C ASN A 32 3.90 -4.14 4.45
N ILE A 33 3.13 -3.09 4.74
CA ILE A 33 1.78 -2.98 4.21
C ILE A 33 1.81 -2.86 2.69
N LEU A 34 2.70 -2.03 2.17
CA LEU A 34 2.82 -1.86 0.72
C LEU A 34 3.16 -3.18 0.03
N LYS A 35 4.09 -3.92 0.60
CA LYS A 35 4.47 -5.22 0.05
C LYS A 35 3.27 -6.15 -0.02
N ASP A 36 2.46 -6.17 1.04
CA ASP A 36 1.27 -7.01 1.06
C ASP A 36 0.25 -6.57 0.03
N ILE A 37 0.08 -5.25 -0.14
CA ILE A 37 -0.84 -4.71 -1.14
C ILE A 37 -0.41 -5.14 -2.54
N VAL A 38 0.87 -5.01 -2.83
CA VAL A 38 1.41 -5.37 -4.15
C VAL A 38 1.24 -6.86 -4.40
N ASN A 39 1.30 -7.67 -3.34
CA ASN A 39 1.10 -9.11 -3.44
C ASN A 39 -0.38 -9.50 -3.52
N GLY A 40 -1.28 -8.53 -3.50
CA GLY A 40 -2.69 -8.81 -3.73
C GLY A 40 -3.55 -8.93 -2.49
N LYS A 41 -3.04 -8.62 -1.31
CA LYS A 41 -3.85 -8.68 -0.09
C LYS A 41 -4.91 -7.60 -0.09
N THR A 42 -6.08 -7.94 0.39
CA THR A 42 -7.19 -7.01 0.50
C THR A 42 -7.11 -6.22 1.80
N VAL A 43 -7.90 -5.14 1.88
CA VAL A 43 -8.00 -4.35 3.10
C VAL A 43 -8.44 -5.23 4.27
N LYS A 44 -9.39 -6.13 4.01
CA LYS A 44 -9.89 -7.02 5.04
C LYS A 44 -8.78 -7.92 5.59
N GLU A 45 -7.99 -8.49 4.69
CA GLU A 45 -6.87 -9.34 5.10
C GLU A 45 -5.83 -8.57 5.89
N LEU A 46 -5.52 -7.36 5.44
CA LEU A 46 -4.55 -6.53 6.14
C LEU A 46 -5.05 -6.15 7.53
N ALA A 47 -6.33 -5.81 7.64
CA ALA A 47 -6.90 -5.48 8.94
C ALA A 47 -6.78 -6.64 9.91
N LEU A 48 -7.01 -7.85 9.44
CA LEU A 48 -6.87 -9.04 10.26
C LEU A 48 -5.41 -9.29 10.63
N ASP A 49 -4.51 -9.18 9.66
CA ASP A 49 -3.09 -9.46 9.86
C ASP A 49 -2.47 -8.48 10.86
N TYR A 50 -2.84 -7.22 10.76
CA TYR A 50 -2.27 -6.18 11.62
C TYR A 50 -3.14 -5.87 12.82
N LYS A 51 -4.23 -6.63 13.01
CA LYS A 51 -5.10 -6.52 14.17
C LYS A 51 -5.61 -5.10 14.38
N CYS A 52 -6.11 -4.51 13.31
CA CYS A 52 -6.65 -3.15 13.36
C CYS A 52 -7.92 -3.08 12.51
N SER A 53 -8.56 -1.91 12.51
CA SER A 53 -9.77 -1.73 11.74
C SER A 53 -9.46 -1.54 10.27
N LYS A 54 -10.46 -1.78 9.41
CA LYS A 54 -10.32 -1.52 7.99
C LYS A 54 -10.05 -0.05 7.73
N MET A 55 -10.65 0.82 8.54
CA MET A 55 -10.44 2.25 8.38
C MET A 55 -8.97 2.62 8.61
N THR A 56 -8.35 2.00 9.60
CA THR A 56 -6.93 2.22 9.87
C THR A 56 -6.09 1.82 8.65
N ILE A 57 -6.39 0.67 8.06
CA ILE A 57 -5.68 0.21 6.88
C ILE A 57 -5.91 1.17 5.71
N CYS A 58 -7.13 1.64 5.52
CA CYS A 58 -7.43 2.58 4.46
C CYS A 58 -6.62 3.88 4.62
N ARG A 59 -6.52 4.36 5.84
CA ARG A 59 -5.73 5.57 6.11
C ARG A 59 -4.26 5.35 5.79
N ARG A 60 -3.72 4.19 6.14
CA ARG A 60 -2.32 3.88 5.85
C ARG A 60 -2.09 3.73 4.36
N ARG A 61 -3.02 3.10 3.65
CA ARG A 61 -2.92 3.00 2.20
C ARG A 61 -2.92 4.38 1.56
N LYS A 62 -3.78 5.25 2.02
CA LYS A 62 -3.84 6.62 1.49
C LYS A 62 -2.52 7.33 1.70
N LYS A 63 -1.96 7.23 2.90
CA LYS A 63 -0.68 7.87 3.21
C LYS A 63 0.43 7.33 2.32
N ILE A 64 0.49 6.02 2.16
CA ILE A 64 1.50 5.39 1.32
C ILE A 64 1.36 5.88 -0.12
N PHE A 65 0.13 5.93 -0.62
CA PHE A 65 -0.14 6.40 -1.96
C PHE A 65 0.35 7.84 -2.14
N GLU A 66 0.00 8.72 -1.20
CA GLU A 66 0.39 10.12 -1.29
C GLU A 66 1.90 10.29 -1.28
N LEU A 67 2.61 9.49 -0.51
CA LEU A 67 4.06 9.58 -0.42
C LEU A 67 4.77 9.02 -1.65
N THR A 68 4.12 8.13 -2.39
CA THR A 68 4.78 7.42 -3.48
C THR A 68 4.17 7.68 -4.85
N LYS A 69 3.12 8.47 -4.94
CA LYS A 69 2.40 8.65 -6.21
C LYS A 69 3.28 9.22 -7.32
N ASP A 70 4.26 10.02 -6.96
CA ASP A 70 5.15 10.62 -7.95
C ASP A 70 6.17 9.62 -8.49
N LEU A 71 6.25 8.45 -7.87
CA LEU A 71 7.19 7.41 -8.27
C LEU A 71 6.52 6.30 -9.09
N MET A 72 5.23 6.40 -9.29
CA MET A 72 4.50 5.38 -10.05
C MET A 72 4.51 5.62 -11.58
#